data_70186c65ff32773206b9b2a60b41c058
#
_entry.id   70186c65ff32773206b9b2a60b41c058
#
_cell.length_a   1.000
_cell.length_b   1.000
_cell.length_c   1.000
_cell.angle_alpha   90.00
_cell.angle_beta   90.00
_cell.angle_gamma   90.00
#
_symmetry.space_group_name_H-M   'P 1'
#
loop_
_entity.id
_entity.type
_entity.pdbx_description
1 polymer ?
#
loop_
_entity_poly.entity_id
_entity_poly.type
_entity_poly.pdbx_seq_one_letter_code
_entity_poly.pdbx_strand_id
1 'polypeptide(L)'
;IVASLVGSEMCIRDRLELERKNMQNQSIRIRLKAFDHKLIDRSAKEIVETVKRTGAKVKGPIPMPVKKHKTTILISPHKDKDARDQYEIRTHKRTLDILEPSEKTLDALTKLELSAGVVVQISLDENK
;
A
#
# COMPACT_ATOMS: atom_id res chain seq x y z
N ILE A 1 -3.42 -40.53 31.86
CA ILE A 1 -3.14 -39.16 32.36
C ILE A 1 -1.97 -38.53 31.61
N VAL A 2 -0.88 -39.23 31.42
CA VAL A 2 0.29 -38.75 30.68
C VAL A 2 -0.05 -38.51 29.18
N ALA A 3 -0.87 -39.36 28.58
CA ALA A 3 -1.31 -39.22 27.21
C ALA A 3 -2.17 -37.96 26.98
N SER A 4 -2.98 -37.54 27.95
CA SER A 4 -3.79 -36.33 27.84
C SER A 4 -2.95 -35.06 27.94
N LEU A 5 -1.88 -35.03 28.72
CA LEU A 5 -0.92 -33.94 28.82
C LEU A 5 -0.12 -33.78 27.52
N VAL A 6 0.36 -34.88 26.94
CA VAL A 6 1.03 -34.88 25.61
C VAL A 6 0.10 -34.42 24.54
N GLY A 7 -1.16 -34.81 24.52
CA GLY A 7 -2.16 -34.34 23.59
C GLY A 7 -2.43 -32.83 23.69
N SER A 8 -2.47 -32.27 24.89
CA SER A 8 -2.65 -30.85 25.10
C SER A 8 -1.44 -30.02 24.63
N GLU A 9 -0.21 -30.52 24.84
CA GLU A 9 1.00 -29.88 24.32
C GLU A 9 1.05 -29.90 22.80
N MET A 10 0.67 -30.99 22.14
CA MET A 10 0.55 -31.08 20.69
C MET A 10 -0.49 -30.07 20.14
N CYS A 11 -1.64 -29.95 20.79
CA CYS A 11 -2.65 -28.96 20.41
C CYS A 11 -2.14 -27.52 20.51
N ILE A 12 -1.33 -27.21 21.51
CA ILE A 12 -0.72 -25.88 21.66
C ILE A 12 0.31 -25.62 20.56
N ARG A 13 1.15 -26.61 20.23
CA ARG A 13 2.11 -26.49 19.13
C ARG A 13 1.42 -26.32 17.78
N ASP A 14 0.39 -27.12 17.49
CA ASP A 14 -0.40 -26.99 16.26
C ASP A 14 -1.08 -25.62 16.15
N ARG A 15 -1.56 -25.09 17.26
CA ARG A 15 -2.16 -23.76 17.33
C ARG A 15 -1.14 -22.67 17.02
N LEU A 16 0.05 -22.75 17.60
CA LEU A 16 1.15 -21.82 17.32
C LEU A 16 1.63 -21.92 15.86
N GLU A 17 1.69 -23.12 15.28
CA GLU A 17 2.04 -23.32 13.90
C GLU A 17 0.96 -22.76 12.95
N LEU A 18 -0.32 -22.92 13.29
CA LEU A 18 -1.43 -22.34 12.54
C LEU A 18 -1.40 -20.80 12.60
N GLU A 19 -1.11 -20.24 13.75
CA GLU A 19 -0.94 -18.80 13.91
C GLU A 19 0.25 -18.28 13.10
N ARG A 20 1.37 -18.98 13.10
CA ARG A 20 2.53 -18.67 12.25
C ARG A 20 2.21 -18.78 10.76
N LYS A 21 1.49 -19.83 10.35
CA LYS A 21 1.03 -19.99 8.97
C LYS A 21 0.05 -18.89 8.56
N ASN A 22 -0.84 -18.50 9.45
CA ASN A 22 -1.77 -17.40 9.20
C ASN A 22 -1.04 -16.08 9.04
N MET A 23 0.01 -15.82 9.83
CA MET A 23 0.86 -14.66 9.66
C MET A 23 1.65 -14.69 8.34
N GLN A 24 2.09 -15.86 7.90
CA GLN A 24 2.80 -16.02 6.62
C GLN A 24 1.91 -15.85 5.38
N ASN A 25 0.62 -16.10 5.52
CA ASN A 25 -0.35 -15.96 4.43
C ASN A 25 -0.99 -14.57 4.35
N GLN A 26 -0.70 -13.70 5.29
CA GLN A 26 -1.16 -12.32 5.24
C GLN A 26 -0.30 -11.53 4.26
N SER A 27 -0.95 -10.80 3.40
CA SER A 27 -0.30 -9.83 2.52
C SER A 27 -0.78 -8.43 2.85
N ILE A 28 0.12 -7.48 2.78
CA ILE A 28 -0.21 -6.07 2.97
C ILE A 28 -0.24 -5.41 1.61
N ARG A 29 -1.38 -4.83 1.26
CA ARG A 29 -1.51 -4.03 0.05
C ARG A 29 -1.44 -2.56 0.40
N ILE A 30 -0.46 -1.88 -0.17
CA ILE A 30 -0.26 -0.45 0.00
C ILE A 30 -0.67 0.24 -1.28
N ARG A 31 -1.61 1.17 -1.19
CA ARG A 31 -2.04 2.00 -2.30
C ARG A 31 -1.54 3.43 -2.09
N LEU A 32 -0.80 3.93 -3.06
CA LEU A 32 -0.28 5.29 -3.08
C LEU A 32 -1.07 6.13 -4.07
N LYS A 33 -1.43 7.34 -3.67
CA LYS A 33 -2.07 8.32 -4.53
C LYS A 33 -1.32 9.65 -4.42
N ALA A 34 -1.01 10.26 -5.53
CA ALA A 34 -0.40 11.58 -5.57
C ALA A 34 -0.76 12.31 -6.86
N PHE A 35 -0.68 13.62 -6.82
CA PHE A 35 -0.87 14.45 -8.03
C PHE A 35 0.40 14.56 -8.85
N ASP A 36 1.58 14.37 -8.24
CA ASP A 36 2.87 14.41 -8.91
C ASP A 36 3.45 13.00 -9.06
N HIS A 37 3.77 12.63 -10.32
CA HIS A 37 4.35 11.32 -10.61
C HIS A 37 5.75 11.14 -10.03
N LYS A 38 6.54 12.19 -9.92
CA LYS A 38 7.88 12.14 -9.34
C LYS A 38 7.85 11.85 -7.86
N LEU A 39 6.95 12.50 -7.12
CA LEU A 39 6.78 12.28 -5.68
C LEU A 39 6.31 10.85 -5.38
N ILE A 40 5.35 10.35 -6.15
CA ILE A 40 4.83 9.00 -5.95
C ILE A 40 5.88 7.93 -6.23
N ASP A 41 6.70 8.11 -7.27
CA ASP A 41 7.78 7.18 -7.62
C ASP A 41 8.89 7.18 -6.55
N ARG A 42 9.25 8.35 -6.02
CA ARG A 42 10.21 8.47 -4.93
C ARG A 42 9.69 7.77 -3.67
N SER A 43 8.48 8.05 -3.26
CA SER A 43 7.86 7.42 -2.10
C SER A 43 7.73 5.91 -2.25
N ALA A 44 7.38 5.43 -3.44
CA ALA A 44 7.34 4.00 -3.72
C ALA A 44 8.71 3.34 -3.55
N LYS A 45 9.78 3.98 -4.02
CA LYS A 45 11.15 3.47 -3.83
C LYS A 45 11.55 3.43 -2.35
N GLU A 46 11.26 4.48 -1.60
CA GLU A 46 11.56 4.56 -0.17
C GLU A 46 10.86 3.44 0.61
N ILE A 47 9.59 3.18 0.29
CA ILE A 47 8.83 2.08 0.90
C ILE A 47 9.46 0.73 0.54
N VAL A 48 9.77 0.50 -0.73
CA VAL A 48 10.38 -0.77 -1.19
C VAL A 48 11.73 -1.01 -0.50
N GLU A 49 12.57 -0.01 -0.39
CA GLU A 49 13.87 -0.12 0.29
C GLU A 49 13.70 -0.43 1.78
N THR A 50 12.77 0.25 2.43
CA THR A 50 12.47 0.02 3.86
C THR A 50 11.98 -1.40 4.10
N VAL A 51 11.07 -1.88 3.26
CA VAL A 51 10.53 -3.24 3.39
C VAL A 51 11.60 -4.30 3.09
N LYS A 52 12.46 -4.08 2.10
CA LYS A 52 13.57 -4.99 1.82
C LYS A 52 14.56 -5.08 2.97
N ARG A 53 14.82 -3.98 3.69
CA ARG A 53 15.66 -3.99 4.90
C ARG A 53 15.09 -4.88 6.00
N THR A 54 13.78 -4.98 6.10
CA THR A 54 13.12 -5.83 7.08
C THR A 54 13.02 -7.30 6.68
N GLY A 55 13.47 -7.64 5.46
CA GLY A 55 13.49 -9.00 4.94
C GLY A 55 12.16 -9.49 4.35
N ALA A 56 11.16 -8.65 4.22
CA ALA A 56 9.91 -9.00 3.58
C ALA A 56 10.03 -9.00 2.05
N LYS A 57 9.24 -9.84 1.39
CA LYS A 57 9.16 -9.89 -0.06
C LYS A 57 8.18 -8.84 -0.56
N VAL A 58 8.61 -8.07 -1.55
CA VAL A 58 7.78 -7.04 -2.17
C VAL A 58 7.53 -7.41 -3.62
N LYS A 59 6.25 -7.42 -4.01
CA LYS A 59 5.91 -7.30 -5.42
C LYS A 59 6.06 -5.84 -5.80
N GLY A 60 6.85 -5.56 -6.84
CA GLY A 60 7.22 -4.22 -7.28
C GLY A 60 6.04 -3.27 -7.47
N PRO A 61 6.27 -1.97 -7.48
CA PRO A 61 5.19 -1.01 -7.64
C PRO A 61 4.48 -1.21 -8.97
N ILE A 62 3.19 -1.52 -8.90
CA ILE A 62 2.33 -1.70 -10.08
C ILE A 62 1.68 -0.36 -10.38
N PRO A 63 1.95 0.25 -11.57
CA PRO A 63 1.27 1.46 -11.95
C PRO A 63 -0.20 1.17 -12.28
N MET A 64 -1.10 1.89 -11.63
CA MET A 64 -2.52 1.86 -11.91
C MET A 64 -2.87 2.95 -12.95
N PRO A 65 -3.97 2.83 -13.69
CA PRO A 65 -4.39 3.86 -14.61
C PRO A 65 -4.53 5.23 -13.92
N VAL A 66 -4.05 6.26 -14.58
CA VAL A 66 -4.13 7.64 -14.08
C VAL A 66 -5.56 8.14 -14.20
N LYS A 67 -6.14 8.60 -13.09
CA LYS A 67 -7.44 9.25 -13.12
C LYS A 67 -7.27 10.72 -13.49
N LYS A 68 -7.83 11.10 -14.62
CA LYS A 68 -7.81 12.47 -15.12
C LYS A 68 -9.14 13.13 -14.83
N HIS A 69 -9.10 14.29 -14.22
CA HIS A 69 -10.27 15.14 -14.05
C HIS A 69 -10.05 16.45 -14.77
N LYS A 70 -10.83 16.68 -15.83
CA LYS A 70 -10.76 17.90 -16.63
C LYS A 70 -11.91 18.82 -16.27
N THR A 71 -11.59 20.04 -15.91
CA THR A 71 -12.57 21.09 -15.66
C THR A 71 -12.37 22.24 -16.62
N THR A 72 -13.42 22.60 -17.34
CA THR A 72 -13.42 23.72 -18.26
C THR A 72 -14.17 24.89 -17.65
N ILE A 73 -13.52 26.03 -17.50
CA ILE A 73 -14.11 27.25 -16.96
C ILE A 73 -14.11 28.32 -18.05
N LEU A 74 -15.25 29.00 -18.21
CA LEU A 74 -15.35 30.14 -19.09
C LEU A 74 -14.65 31.36 -18.49
N ILE A 75 -13.68 31.96 -19.20
CA ILE A 75 -12.97 33.16 -18.76
C ILE A 75 -13.87 34.40 -18.87
N SER A 76 -14.67 34.45 -19.94
CA SER A 76 -15.56 35.56 -20.21
C SER A 76 -17.04 35.15 -20.08
N PRO A 77 -17.81 35.78 -19.18
CA PRO A 77 -19.21 35.37 -19.00
C PRO A 77 -20.17 35.85 -20.10
N HIS A 78 -19.76 36.70 -21.05
CA HIS A 78 -20.71 37.40 -21.90
C HIS A 78 -20.54 37.27 -23.43
N LYS A 79 -19.39 36.97 -24.00
CA LYS A 79 -19.25 37.02 -25.46
C LYS A 79 -18.38 35.92 -26.11
N ASP A 80 -17.38 35.42 -25.45
CA ASP A 80 -16.44 34.49 -26.10
C ASP A 80 -16.55 33.10 -25.54
N LYS A 81 -17.35 32.27 -26.20
CA LYS A 81 -17.41 30.82 -25.88
C LYS A 81 -16.07 30.11 -26.13
N ASP A 82 -15.17 30.72 -26.90
CA ASP A 82 -13.85 30.15 -27.22
C ASP A 82 -12.79 30.45 -26.15
N ALA A 83 -13.00 31.48 -25.30
CA ALA A 83 -12.12 31.79 -24.19
C ALA A 83 -12.45 30.92 -22.98
N ARG A 84 -11.82 29.74 -22.90
CA ARG A 84 -12.02 28.76 -21.82
C ARG A 84 -10.68 28.39 -21.22
N ASP A 85 -10.61 28.43 -19.89
CA ASP A 85 -9.51 27.83 -19.16
C ASP A 85 -9.82 26.36 -18.87
N GLN A 86 -8.95 25.49 -19.33
CA GLN A 86 -9.03 24.06 -19.04
C GLN A 86 -8.07 23.70 -17.95
N TYR A 87 -8.60 23.20 -16.84
CA TYR A 87 -7.83 22.67 -15.74
C TYR A 87 -7.88 21.15 -15.74
N GLU A 88 -6.73 20.53 -15.62
CA GLU A 88 -6.61 19.08 -15.56
C GLU A 88 -5.94 18.66 -14.25
N ILE A 89 -6.62 17.81 -13.49
CA ILE A 89 -6.07 17.19 -12.30
C ILE A 89 -5.81 15.73 -12.64
N ARG A 90 -4.53 15.34 -12.58
CA ARG A 90 -4.09 13.96 -12.77
C ARG A 90 -3.77 13.34 -11.43
N THR A 91 -4.48 12.27 -11.09
CA THR A 91 -4.19 11.48 -9.90
C THR A 91 -3.43 10.24 -10.30
N HIS A 92 -2.16 10.18 -9.93
CA HIS A 92 -1.33 9.00 -10.14
C HIS A 92 -1.55 8.00 -9.00
N LYS A 93 -1.62 6.74 -9.36
CA LYS A 93 -1.83 5.64 -8.40
C LYS A 93 -0.75 4.58 -8.58
N ARG A 94 -0.25 4.07 -7.46
CA ARG A 94 0.67 2.94 -7.42
C ARG A 94 0.21 1.95 -6.36
N THR A 95 0.37 0.67 -6.64
CA THR A 95 0.03 -0.40 -5.71
C THR A 95 1.26 -1.25 -5.43
N LEU A 96 1.52 -1.49 -4.17
CA LEU A 96 2.60 -2.33 -3.67
C LEU A 96 2.00 -3.47 -2.86
N ASP A 97 2.39 -4.69 -3.14
CA ASP A 97 2.00 -5.86 -2.36
C ASP A 97 3.21 -6.37 -1.58
N ILE A 98 3.10 -6.41 -0.27
CA ILE A 98 4.11 -6.97 0.61
C ILE A 98 3.69 -8.36 1.02
N LEU A 99 4.52 -9.34 0.67
CA LEU A 99 4.32 -10.74 1.04
C LEU A 99 5.13 -11.03 2.30
N GLU A 100 4.56 -11.88 3.16
CA GLU A 100 5.21 -12.31 4.41
C GLU A 100 5.65 -11.13 5.31
N PRO A 101 4.72 -10.25 5.70
CA PRO A 101 5.07 -9.13 6.57
C PRO A 101 5.46 -9.62 7.96
N SER A 102 6.52 -9.05 8.52
CA SER A 102 6.92 -9.26 9.92
C SER A 102 6.47 -8.08 10.78
N GLU A 103 6.45 -8.23 12.08
CA GLU A 103 6.19 -7.11 13.01
C GLU A 103 7.14 -5.93 12.77
N LYS A 104 8.40 -6.24 12.49
CA LYS A 104 9.42 -5.24 12.15
C LYS A 104 9.06 -4.46 10.89
N THR A 105 8.42 -5.10 9.93
CA THR A 105 7.96 -4.45 8.70
C THR A 105 6.86 -3.44 8.99
N LEU A 106 5.89 -3.80 9.82
CA LEU A 106 4.82 -2.90 10.25
C LEU A 106 5.35 -1.70 11.02
N ASP A 107 6.27 -1.92 11.96
CA ASP A 107 6.91 -0.85 12.72
C ASP A 107 7.71 0.09 11.81
N ALA A 108 8.45 -0.45 10.86
CA ALA A 108 9.21 0.33 9.89
C ALA A 108 8.30 1.18 8.99
N LEU A 109 7.17 0.62 8.54
CA LEU A 109 6.18 1.36 7.75
C LEU A 109 5.50 2.48 8.55
N THR A 110 5.24 2.25 9.83
CA THR A 110 4.65 3.26 10.72
C THR A 110 5.61 4.43 10.98
N LYS A 111 6.91 4.14 11.08
CA LYS A 111 7.95 5.14 11.30
C LYS A 111 8.40 5.85 10.03
N LEU A 112 7.98 5.37 8.87
CA LEU A 112 8.38 5.96 7.59
C LEU A 112 7.68 7.30 7.37
N GLU A 113 8.46 8.35 7.24
CA GLU A 113 7.96 9.68 6.87
C GLU A 113 7.97 9.81 5.35
N LEU A 114 6.78 9.96 4.79
CA LEU A 114 6.59 10.15 3.36
C LEU A 114 6.42 11.64 3.02
N SER A 115 6.70 11.97 1.77
CA SER A 115 6.48 13.32 1.26
C SER A 115 5.04 13.79 1.44
N ALA A 116 4.84 15.05 1.80
CA ALA A 116 3.53 15.61 2.16
C ALA A 116 2.47 15.54 1.04
N GLY A 117 2.86 15.37 -0.21
CA GLY A 117 1.93 15.29 -1.35
C GLY A 117 1.41 13.89 -1.67
N VAL A 118 1.73 12.88 -0.87
CA VAL A 118 1.37 11.48 -1.14
C VAL A 118 0.41 10.96 -0.09
N VAL A 119 -0.71 10.41 -0.54
CA VAL A 119 -1.68 9.74 0.32
C VAL A 119 -1.41 8.25 0.30
N VAL A 120 -1.26 7.65 1.46
CA VAL A 120 -1.00 6.22 1.63
C VAL A 120 -2.19 5.54 2.28
N GLN A 121 -2.67 4.48 1.65
CA GLN A 121 -3.70 3.60 2.21
C GLN A 121 -3.10 2.20 2.36
N ILE A 122 -3.16 1.67 3.56
CA ILE A 122 -2.68 0.34 3.89
C ILE A 122 -3.89 -0.56 4.14
N SER A 123 -3.99 -1.64 3.40
CA SER A 123 -5.01 -2.68 3.60
C SER A 123 -4.34 -4.02 3.83
N LEU A 124 -4.90 -4.78 4.75
CA LEU A 124 -4.49 -6.17 4.97
C LEU A 124 -5.35 -7.06 4.08
N ASP A 125 -4.73 -7.77 3.19
CA ASP A 125 -5.39 -8.79 2.38
C ASP A 125 -5.07 -10.16 2.98
N GLU A 126 -6.07 -10.83 3.49
CA GLU A 126 -5.96 -12.24 3.84
C GLU A 126 -6.12 -13.06 2.56
N ASN A 127 -5.03 -13.65 2.10
CA ASN A 127 -5.13 -14.63 1.04
C ASN A 127 -5.86 -15.86 1.55
N LYS A 128 -7.08 -16.00 1.10
CA LYS A 128 -7.86 -17.23 1.33
C LYS A 128 -7.27 -18.40 0.54
#